data_12463e2128650d7156eb290d40e34b83
#
_entry.id   12463e2128650d7156eb290d40e34b83
#
_cell.length_a   1.000
_cell.length_b   1.000
_cell.length_c   1.000
_cell.angle_alpha   90.00
_cell.angle_beta   90.00
_cell.angle_gamma   90.00
#
_symmetry.space_group_name_H-M   'P 1'
#
loop_
_entity.id
_entity.type
_entity.pdbx_description
1 polymer ?
#
loop_
_entity_poly.entity_id
_entity_poly.type
_entity_poly.pdbx_seq_one_letter_code
_entity_poly.pdbx_strand_id
1 'polypeptide(L)'
;MQVAIVEDEPTTQMAITTVFRAAAEQMGDLQWQCFASGEALLFALPEHTFDLVLLDIRLAGIDGMTTAKKIRQKDADLPLAFLSNYDQYVFDGYDVSAIGYRLKPLTLEKLLPLLAKVAKAKLQPALMVQTTAGLEKVFFYDVRFIEVQGHDCLLHLQERVVMVKQPLSELAAQLDDRFVKTHRAYLVNLGYVSALDGAQLTLNDGTTLPVARGQKQAVRQALLAHYRGLAHE
;
A
#
# COMPACT_ATOMS: atom_id res chain seq x y z
N MET A 1 -0.19 -1.67 -15.29
CA MET A 1 -0.72 -0.60 -14.40
C MET A 1 -1.85 0.11 -15.12
N GLN A 2 -3.03 0.25 -14.48
CA GLN A 2 -4.21 0.93 -15.04
C GLN A 2 -4.41 2.28 -14.34
N VAL A 3 -4.45 3.38 -15.10
CA VAL A 3 -4.58 4.73 -14.54
C VAL A 3 -5.84 5.40 -15.08
N ALA A 4 -6.67 5.96 -14.18
CA ALA A 4 -7.75 6.87 -14.57
C ALA A 4 -7.21 8.31 -14.56
N ILE A 5 -7.46 9.04 -15.63
CA ILE A 5 -7.12 10.46 -15.77
C ILE A 5 -8.42 11.23 -15.87
N VAL A 6 -8.65 12.17 -14.94
CA VAL A 6 -9.87 12.98 -14.92
C VAL A 6 -9.50 14.44 -15.20
N GLU A 7 -9.92 14.91 -16.34
CA GLU A 7 -9.60 16.24 -16.89
C GLU A 7 -10.71 16.65 -17.86
N ASP A 8 -11.30 17.79 -17.68
CA ASP A 8 -12.43 18.25 -18.51
C ASP A 8 -11.98 19.03 -19.77
N GLU A 9 -10.74 19.56 -19.77
CA GLU A 9 -10.20 20.29 -20.90
C GLU A 9 -9.52 19.34 -21.91
N PRO A 10 -10.03 19.20 -23.16
CA PRO A 10 -9.48 18.26 -24.14
C PRO A 10 -8.02 18.52 -24.52
N THR A 11 -7.59 19.78 -24.55
CA THR A 11 -6.21 20.17 -24.89
C THR A 11 -5.25 19.72 -23.78
N THR A 12 -5.61 19.90 -22.52
CA THR A 12 -4.86 19.45 -21.35
C THR A 12 -4.84 17.93 -21.25
N GLN A 13 -5.98 17.27 -21.51
CA GLN A 13 -6.07 15.81 -21.56
C GLN A 13 -5.12 15.21 -22.62
N MET A 14 -5.05 15.83 -23.80
CA MET A 14 -4.14 15.42 -24.89
C MET A 14 -2.66 15.59 -24.47
N ALA A 15 -2.32 16.71 -23.82
CA ALA A 15 -0.97 16.94 -23.30
C ALA A 15 -0.56 15.89 -22.25
N ILE A 16 -1.45 15.59 -21.30
CA ILE A 16 -1.25 14.53 -20.29
C ILE A 16 -1.03 13.17 -20.97
N THR A 17 -1.89 12.83 -21.93
CA THR A 17 -1.80 11.57 -22.69
C THR A 17 -0.47 11.41 -23.41
N THR A 18 0.08 12.50 -23.95
CA THR A 18 1.40 12.49 -24.60
C THR A 18 2.51 12.11 -23.60
N VAL A 19 2.46 12.63 -22.38
CA VAL A 19 3.41 12.27 -21.33
C VAL A 19 3.24 10.80 -20.90
N PHE A 20 2.01 10.31 -20.83
CA PHE A 20 1.72 8.90 -20.52
C PHE A 20 2.25 7.94 -21.59
N ARG A 21 2.20 8.31 -22.87
CA ARG A 21 2.82 7.50 -23.95
C ARG A 21 4.33 7.39 -23.75
N ALA A 22 5.01 8.51 -23.48
CA ALA A 22 6.44 8.50 -23.21
C ALA A 22 6.80 7.66 -21.94
N ALA A 23 5.95 7.70 -20.92
CA ALA A 23 6.11 6.86 -19.73
C ALA A 23 5.91 5.38 -20.07
N ALA A 24 4.92 5.02 -20.89
CA ALA A 24 4.65 3.65 -21.30
C ALA A 24 5.81 3.03 -22.10
N GLU A 25 6.49 3.81 -22.93
CA GLU A 25 7.70 3.36 -23.64
C GLU A 25 8.83 2.93 -22.67
N GLN A 26 8.91 3.56 -21.48
CA GLN A 26 9.93 3.25 -20.48
C GLN A 26 9.50 2.13 -19.52
N MET A 27 8.21 2.06 -19.17
CA MET A 27 7.69 1.14 -18.14
C MET A 27 7.07 -0.14 -18.71
N GLY A 28 6.73 -0.16 -19.99
CA GLY A 28 6.09 -1.29 -20.66
C GLY A 28 4.58 -1.35 -20.38
N ASP A 29 4.16 -2.02 -19.33
CA ASP A 29 2.74 -2.30 -19.05
C ASP A 29 2.02 -1.15 -18.32
N LEU A 30 1.87 0.01 -19.01
CA LEU A 30 1.11 1.16 -18.55
C LEU A 30 -0.06 1.43 -19.49
N GLN A 31 -1.29 1.42 -18.94
CA GLN A 31 -2.51 1.74 -19.65
C GLN A 31 -3.26 2.85 -18.91
N TRP A 32 -4.05 3.63 -19.63
CA TRP A 32 -4.84 4.70 -19.03
C TRP A 32 -6.17 4.89 -19.74
N GLN A 33 -7.12 5.44 -19.00
CA GLN A 33 -8.42 5.86 -19.50
C GLN A 33 -8.69 7.28 -19.04
N CYS A 34 -9.17 8.12 -19.98
CA CYS A 34 -9.51 9.51 -19.71
C CYS A 34 -11.01 9.67 -19.45
N PHE A 35 -11.33 10.50 -18.48
CA PHE A 35 -12.69 10.88 -18.10
C PHE A 35 -12.81 12.40 -18.13
N ALA A 36 -13.90 12.91 -18.71
CA ALA A 36 -14.13 14.35 -18.83
C ALA A 36 -14.77 14.96 -17.57
N SER A 37 -15.14 14.16 -16.57
CA SER A 37 -15.70 14.67 -15.30
C SER A 37 -15.53 13.66 -14.16
N GLY A 38 -15.67 14.13 -12.91
CA GLY A 38 -15.68 13.29 -11.73
C GLY A 38 -16.84 12.30 -11.73
N GLU A 39 -18.01 12.69 -12.22
CA GLU A 39 -19.20 11.84 -12.33
C GLU A 39 -18.95 10.66 -13.29
N ALA A 40 -18.31 10.92 -14.43
CA ALA A 40 -17.97 9.88 -15.40
C ALA A 40 -17.04 8.84 -14.81
N LEU A 41 -16.01 9.26 -14.04
CA LEU A 41 -15.15 8.34 -13.31
C LEU A 41 -15.94 7.54 -12.27
N LEU A 42 -16.74 8.22 -11.41
CA LEU A 42 -17.50 7.55 -10.34
C LEU A 42 -18.50 6.52 -10.86
N PHE A 43 -19.03 6.75 -12.07
CA PHE A 43 -19.89 5.80 -12.77
C PHE A 43 -19.12 4.58 -13.27
N ALA A 44 -17.88 4.77 -13.74
CA ALA A 44 -17.04 3.68 -14.28
C ALA A 44 -16.38 2.81 -13.20
N LEU A 45 -16.13 3.36 -12.00
CA LEU A 45 -15.41 2.65 -10.92
C LEU A 45 -15.97 1.26 -10.56
N PRO A 46 -17.29 0.98 -10.56
CA PRO A 46 -17.79 -0.36 -10.24
C PRO A 46 -17.42 -1.43 -11.27
N GLU A 47 -17.17 -1.04 -12.52
CA GLU A 47 -16.89 -1.94 -13.64
C GLU A 47 -15.40 -2.00 -14.01
N HIS A 48 -14.59 -1.07 -13.50
CA HIS A 48 -13.16 -0.95 -13.81
C HIS A 48 -12.33 -0.86 -12.55
N THR A 49 -11.19 -1.56 -12.56
CA THR A 49 -10.18 -1.45 -11.51
C THR A 49 -9.03 -0.56 -11.97
N PHE A 50 -8.74 0.47 -11.19
CA PHE A 50 -7.60 1.36 -11.44
C PHE A 50 -6.57 1.23 -10.33
N ASP A 51 -5.30 1.37 -10.71
CA ASP A 51 -4.17 1.37 -9.78
C ASP A 51 -3.83 2.77 -9.29
N LEU A 52 -4.29 3.79 -10.03
CA LEU A 52 -4.11 5.21 -9.72
C LEU A 52 -5.22 6.01 -10.36
N VAL A 53 -5.71 7.02 -9.65
CA VAL A 53 -6.53 8.10 -10.21
C VAL A 53 -5.71 9.38 -10.20
N LEU A 54 -5.47 9.95 -11.37
CA LEU A 54 -4.91 11.29 -11.56
C LEU A 54 -6.05 12.26 -11.82
N LEU A 55 -6.26 13.22 -10.93
CA LEU A 55 -7.50 13.98 -10.83
C LEU A 55 -7.20 15.48 -10.86
N ASP A 56 -7.77 16.20 -11.83
CA ASP A 56 -7.78 17.66 -11.75
C ASP A 56 -8.70 18.10 -10.61
N ILE A 57 -8.33 19.16 -9.93
CA ILE A 57 -9.13 19.76 -8.86
C ILE A 57 -10.30 20.53 -9.45
N ARG A 58 -10.08 21.29 -10.50
CA ARG A 58 -11.11 22.07 -11.16
C ARG A 58 -11.69 21.32 -12.33
N LEU A 59 -12.87 20.77 -12.13
CA LEU A 59 -13.65 20.05 -13.14
C LEU A 59 -15.00 20.73 -13.32
N ALA A 60 -15.57 20.62 -14.51
CA ALA A 60 -16.97 20.92 -14.72
C ALA A 60 -17.84 19.92 -13.95
N GLY A 61 -18.89 20.38 -13.27
CA GLY A 61 -19.75 19.55 -12.41
C GLY A 61 -19.22 19.45 -10.98
N ILE A 62 -19.03 18.24 -10.46
CA ILE A 62 -18.37 18.05 -9.16
C ILE A 62 -16.88 18.25 -9.30
N ASP A 63 -16.28 19.02 -8.39
CA ASP A 63 -14.84 19.26 -8.38
C ASP A 63 -14.05 18.00 -8.02
N GLY A 64 -12.73 18.05 -8.24
CA GLY A 64 -11.85 16.92 -7.98
C GLY A 64 -11.79 16.54 -6.50
N MET A 65 -11.88 17.50 -5.59
CA MET A 65 -11.85 17.22 -4.15
C MET A 65 -13.12 16.47 -3.70
N THR A 66 -14.28 16.90 -4.17
CA THR A 66 -15.57 16.22 -3.94
C THR A 66 -15.56 14.82 -4.56
N THR A 67 -14.98 14.68 -5.76
CA THR A 67 -14.80 13.39 -6.42
C THR A 67 -13.92 12.47 -5.57
N ALA A 68 -12.78 12.95 -5.09
CA ALA A 68 -11.86 12.19 -4.24
C ALA A 68 -12.53 11.73 -2.93
N LYS A 69 -13.30 12.60 -2.26
CA LYS A 69 -14.07 12.24 -1.06
C LYS A 69 -15.09 11.13 -1.33
N LYS A 70 -15.78 11.17 -2.47
CA LYS A 70 -16.72 10.11 -2.87
C LYS A 70 -16.02 8.80 -3.18
N ILE A 71 -14.81 8.84 -3.77
CA ILE A 71 -13.99 7.66 -3.97
C ILE A 71 -13.61 7.04 -2.62
N ARG A 72 -13.13 7.84 -1.65
CA ARG A 72 -12.75 7.37 -0.32
C ARG A 72 -13.88 6.71 0.46
N GLN A 73 -15.13 7.09 0.23
CA GLN A 73 -16.31 6.44 0.82
C GLN A 73 -16.52 5.01 0.30
N LYS A 74 -16.03 4.69 -0.91
CA LYS A 74 -16.19 3.39 -1.56
C LYS A 74 -14.91 2.55 -1.50
N ASP A 75 -13.77 3.20 -1.65
CA ASP A 75 -12.44 2.59 -1.67
C ASP A 75 -11.46 3.53 -0.95
N ALA A 76 -11.10 3.16 0.29
CA ALA A 76 -10.17 3.93 1.10
C ALA A 76 -8.73 3.85 0.57
N ASP A 77 -8.37 2.77 -0.13
CA ASP A 77 -7.00 2.42 -0.49
C ASP A 77 -6.62 2.80 -1.94
N LEU A 78 -7.59 3.10 -2.81
CA LEU A 78 -7.31 3.46 -4.21
C LEU A 78 -6.36 4.67 -4.26
N PRO A 79 -5.15 4.53 -4.83
CA PRO A 79 -4.20 5.62 -4.93
C PRO A 79 -4.79 6.80 -5.71
N LEU A 80 -4.76 7.99 -5.10
CA LEU A 80 -5.20 9.24 -5.69
C LEU A 80 -4.04 10.23 -5.75
N ALA A 81 -3.91 10.92 -6.87
CA ALA A 81 -3.00 12.07 -7.00
C ALA A 81 -3.71 13.21 -7.70
N PHE A 82 -3.45 14.44 -7.27
CA PHE A 82 -3.99 15.62 -7.90
C PHE A 82 -3.03 16.21 -8.93
N LEU A 83 -3.60 16.72 -10.02
CA LEU A 83 -2.92 17.50 -11.03
C LEU A 83 -3.65 18.83 -11.20
N SER A 84 -3.02 19.96 -10.87
CA SER A 84 -3.71 21.27 -10.84
C SER A 84 -2.80 22.40 -11.30
N ASN A 85 -3.42 23.50 -11.71
CA ASN A 85 -2.72 24.76 -11.96
C ASN A 85 -2.41 25.57 -10.68
N TYR A 86 -2.91 25.14 -9.52
CA TYR A 86 -2.91 25.93 -8.29
C TYR A 86 -2.20 25.18 -7.16
N ASP A 87 -1.29 25.83 -6.48
CA ASP A 87 -0.52 25.31 -5.36
C ASP A 87 -1.30 25.37 -4.01
N GLN A 88 -2.27 26.25 -3.91
CA GLN A 88 -3.04 26.50 -2.68
C GLN A 88 -3.84 25.27 -2.17
N TYR A 89 -4.14 24.29 -3.03
CA TYR A 89 -4.89 23.09 -2.69
C TYR A 89 -4.01 21.91 -2.22
N VAL A 90 -2.71 22.12 -2.07
CA VAL A 90 -1.80 21.06 -1.61
C VAL A 90 -2.20 20.52 -0.24
N PHE A 91 -2.67 21.38 0.65
CA PHE A 91 -3.10 21.01 2.00
C PHE A 91 -4.42 20.23 2.01
N ASP A 92 -5.36 20.52 1.11
CA ASP A 92 -6.65 19.82 1.04
C ASP A 92 -6.49 18.36 0.57
N GLY A 93 -5.38 18.04 -0.12
CA GLY A 93 -5.03 16.68 -0.53
C GLY A 93 -4.77 15.73 0.64
N TYR A 94 -4.38 16.24 1.81
CA TYR A 94 -4.18 15.43 3.02
C TYR A 94 -5.49 14.84 3.54
N ASP A 95 -6.60 15.57 3.45
CA ASP A 95 -7.92 15.11 3.92
C ASP A 95 -8.44 13.86 3.21
N VAL A 96 -7.93 13.59 2.00
CA VAL A 96 -8.31 12.43 1.19
C VAL A 96 -7.14 11.44 1.03
N SER A 97 -6.08 11.57 1.83
CA SER A 97 -4.90 10.71 1.77
C SER A 97 -4.35 10.57 0.35
N ALA A 98 -4.23 11.70 -0.37
CA ALA A 98 -3.66 11.69 -1.71
C ALA A 98 -2.18 11.34 -1.67
N ILE A 99 -1.73 10.43 -2.54
CA ILE A 99 -0.32 9.99 -2.60
C ILE A 99 0.61 11.01 -3.25
N GLY A 100 0.05 12.05 -3.89
CA GLY A 100 0.80 13.10 -4.51
C GLY A 100 -0.05 14.27 -5.01
N TYR A 101 0.60 15.39 -5.13
CA TYR A 101 0.09 16.61 -5.75
C TYR A 101 1.09 17.07 -6.82
N ARG A 102 0.63 17.39 -8.00
CA ARG A 102 1.49 17.84 -9.10
C ARG A 102 0.91 19.09 -9.74
N LEU A 103 1.78 20.07 -9.98
CA LEU A 103 1.42 21.26 -10.73
C LEU A 103 1.47 20.96 -12.24
N LYS A 104 0.46 21.43 -12.97
CA LYS A 104 0.48 21.47 -14.43
C LYS A 104 1.59 22.43 -14.93
N PRO A 105 2.24 22.20 -16.06
CA PRO A 105 2.04 21.04 -16.92
C PRO A 105 2.64 19.77 -16.29
N LEU A 106 1.99 18.63 -16.56
CA LEU A 106 2.57 17.34 -16.23
C LEU A 106 3.78 17.09 -17.14
N THR A 107 4.89 16.66 -16.55
CA THR A 107 6.09 16.25 -17.27
C THR A 107 6.44 14.81 -16.92
N LEU A 108 7.27 14.17 -17.74
CA LEU A 108 7.72 12.81 -17.50
C LEU A 108 8.45 12.68 -16.15
N GLU A 109 9.27 13.67 -15.79
CA GLU A 109 9.99 13.75 -14.51
C GLU A 109 9.04 13.81 -13.30
N LYS A 110 7.86 14.44 -13.46
CA LYS A 110 6.85 14.50 -12.41
C LYS A 110 6.01 13.22 -12.34
N LEU A 111 5.77 12.56 -13.48
CA LEU A 111 4.92 11.38 -13.58
C LEU A 111 5.63 10.11 -13.11
N LEU A 112 6.86 9.86 -13.58
CA LEU A 112 7.60 8.62 -13.27
C LEU A 112 7.74 8.32 -11.76
N PRO A 113 8.11 9.27 -10.89
CA PRO A 113 8.17 9.01 -9.45
C PRO A 113 6.82 8.67 -8.85
N LEU A 114 5.73 9.25 -9.37
CA LEU A 114 4.38 8.94 -8.91
C LEU A 114 3.98 7.50 -9.29
N LEU A 115 4.21 7.10 -10.54
CA LEU A 115 3.97 5.74 -11.01
C LEU A 115 4.84 4.70 -10.26
N ALA A 116 6.11 5.03 -10.02
CA ALA A 116 7.01 4.17 -9.24
C ALA A 116 6.50 3.98 -7.80
N LYS A 117 5.97 5.04 -7.15
CA LYS A 117 5.36 4.95 -5.82
C LYS A 117 4.16 4.01 -5.83
N VAL A 118 3.29 4.11 -6.85
CA VAL A 118 2.12 3.21 -7.01
C VAL A 118 2.57 1.76 -7.28
N ALA A 119 3.54 1.56 -8.17
CA ALA A 119 4.08 0.24 -8.46
C ALA A 119 4.67 -0.41 -7.21
N LYS A 120 5.45 0.34 -6.44
CA LYS A 120 6.03 -0.13 -5.17
C LYS A 120 4.93 -0.50 -4.15
N ALA A 121 3.88 0.32 -4.02
CA ALA A 121 2.75 0.03 -3.14
C ALA A 121 1.96 -1.22 -3.59
N LYS A 122 1.78 -1.41 -4.91
CA LYS A 122 1.10 -2.60 -5.47
C LYS A 122 1.91 -3.89 -5.26
N LEU A 123 3.23 -3.78 -5.29
CA LEU A 123 4.16 -4.90 -5.05
C LEU A 123 4.35 -5.22 -3.56
N GLN A 124 3.77 -4.41 -2.65
CA GLN A 124 3.85 -4.71 -1.23
C GLN A 124 3.00 -5.94 -0.92
N PRO A 125 3.62 -7.01 -0.45
CA PRO A 125 2.89 -8.22 -0.11
C PRO A 125 1.93 -7.95 1.04
N ALA A 126 0.73 -8.54 0.92
CA ALA A 126 -0.34 -8.41 1.88
C ALA A 126 -1.03 -9.74 2.11
N LEU A 127 -1.59 -9.93 3.29
CA LEU A 127 -2.53 -10.99 3.63
C LEU A 127 -3.96 -10.53 3.32
N MET A 128 -4.77 -11.44 2.79
CA MET A 128 -6.23 -11.30 2.84
C MET A 128 -6.73 -12.15 4.01
N VAL A 129 -7.22 -11.50 5.06
CA VAL A 129 -7.64 -12.17 6.31
C VAL A 129 -9.12 -12.04 6.56
N GLN A 130 -9.75 -13.11 7.03
CA GLN A 130 -11.14 -13.11 7.44
C GLN A 130 -11.21 -12.63 8.91
N THR A 131 -11.78 -11.45 9.10
CA THR A 131 -12.06 -10.87 10.42
C THR A 131 -13.53 -11.01 10.79
N THR A 132 -13.92 -10.59 11.98
CA THR A 132 -15.32 -10.50 12.38
C THR A 132 -16.11 -9.45 11.61
N ALA A 133 -15.42 -8.44 11.04
CA ALA A 133 -16.02 -7.37 10.24
C ALA A 133 -16.08 -7.71 8.73
N GLY A 134 -15.46 -8.80 8.28
CA GLY A 134 -15.40 -9.22 6.88
C GLY A 134 -13.98 -9.52 6.40
N LEU A 135 -13.79 -9.54 5.09
CA LEU A 135 -12.48 -9.75 4.47
C LEU A 135 -11.66 -8.46 4.51
N GLU A 136 -10.46 -8.53 5.07
CA GLU A 136 -9.58 -7.37 5.25
C GLU A 136 -8.20 -7.63 4.63
N LYS A 137 -7.66 -6.61 3.95
CA LYS A 137 -6.29 -6.61 3.44
C LYS A 137 -5.33 -6.04 4.49
N VAL A 138 -4.35 -6.84 4.88
CA VAL A 138 -3.32 -6.46 5.85
C VAL A 138 -1.95 -6.53 5.19
N PHE A 139 -1.26 -5.41 5.10
CA PHE A 139 0.08 -5.37 4.51
C PHE A 139 1.13 -6.00 5.43
N PHE A 140 2.09 -6.72 4.87
CA PHE A 140 3.15 -7.36 5.64
C PHE A 140 3.99 -6.38 6.47
N TYR A 141 4.21 -5.17 5.96
CA TYR A 141 4.96 -4.14 6.69
C TYR A 141 4.22 -3.62 7.93
N ASP A 142 2.90 -3.76 8.00
CA ASP A 142 2.13 -3.37 9.19
C ASP A 142 2.18 -4.43 10.29
N VAL A 143 2.35 -5.70 9.92
CA VAL A 143 2.36 -6.81 10.88
C VAL A 143 3.69 -6.87 11.61
N ARG A 144 3.68 -6.59 12.91
CA ARG A 144 4.84 -6.72 13.80
C ARG A 144 5.09 -8.19 14.17
N PHE A 145 4.04 -8.87 14.60
CA PHE A 145 4.06 -10.30 14.89
C PHE A 145 2.65 -10.88 14.89
N ILE A 146 2.55 -12.19 14.78
CA ILE A 146 1.31 -12.95 14.89
C ILE A 146 1.41 -13.86 16.10
N GLU A 147 0.37 -13.84 16.93
CA GLU A 147 0.24 -14.63 18.15
C GLU A 147 -0.94 -15.60 18.07
N VAL A 148 -0.75 -16.83 18.51
CA VAL A 148 -1.85 -17.79 18.67
C VAL A 148 -2.51 -17.60 20.02
N GLN A 149 -3.80 -17.35 20.03
CA GLN A 149 -4.63 -17.28 21.22
C GLN A 149 -5.79 -18.28 21.12
N GLY A 150 -5.64 -19.41 21.81
CA GLY A 150 -6.61 -20.51 21.71
C GLY A 150 -6.63 -21.13 20.30
N HIS A 151 -7.73 -20.95 19.58
CA HIS A 151 -7.91 -21.42 18.20
C HIS A 151 -7.75 -20.30 17.17
N ASP A 152 -7.64 -19.06 17.60
CA ASP A 152 -7.56 -17.88 16.76
C ASP A 152 -6.11 -17.35 16.70
N CYS A 153 -5.81 -16.53 15.71
CA CYS A 153 -4.58 -15.77 15.62
C CYS A 153 -4.84 -14.28 15.81
N LEU A 154 -3.97 -13.60 16.54
CA LEU A 154 -3.93 -12.17 16.69
C LEU A 154 -2.79 -11.61 15.85
N LEU A 155 -3.13 -10.79 14.84
CA LEU A 155 -2.16 -10.02 14.07
C LEU A 155 -1.92 -8.70 14.81
N HIS A 156 -0.76 -8.56 15.43
CA HIS A 156 -0.34 -7.32 16.09
C HIS A 156 0.23 -6.37 15.03
N LEU A 157 -0.58 -5.41 14.60
CA LEU A 157 -0.18 -4.38 13.66
C LEU A 157 0.51 -3.22 14.39
N GLN A 158 0.98 -2.21 13.65
CA GLN A 158 1.64 -1.03 14.24
C GLN A 158 0.72 -0.30 15.22
N GLU A 159 -0.55 -0.08 14.85
CA GLU A 159 -1.48 0.75 15.62
C GLU A 159 -2.65 -0.03 16.24
N ARG A 160 -2.88 -1.27 15.81
CA ARG A 160 -4.03 -2.08 16.27
C ARG A 160 -3.75 -3.58 16.23
N VAL A 161 -4.66 -4.34 16.83
CA VAL A 161 -4.64 -5.81 16.78
C VAL A 161 -5.85 -6.30 15.99
N VAL A 162 -5.64 -7.23 15.07
CA VAL A 162 -6.68 -7.85 14.26
C VAL A 162 -6.79 -9.33 14.60
N MET A 163 -7.98 -9.76 15.02
CA MET A 163 -8.26 -11.18 15.29
C MET A 163 -8.72 -11.87 14.01
N VAL A 164 -8.12 -13.01 13.71
CA VAL A 164 -8.44 -13.81 12.53
C VAL A 164 -8.66 -15.28 12.93
N LYS A 165 -9.68 -15.90 12.32
CA LYS A 165 -10.04 -17.30 12.53
C LYS A 165 -9.32 -18.24 11.56
N GLN A 166 -8.02 -18.09 11.45
CA GLN A 166 -7.17 -18.89 10.57
C GLN A 166 -6.02 -19.49 11.40
N PRO A 167 -5.65 -20.76 11.16
CA PRO A 167 -4.51 -21.37 11.83
C PRO A 167 -3.20 -20.66 11.50
N LEU A 168 -2.28 -20.59 12.44
CA LEU A 168 -0.95 -19.98 12.24
C LEU A 168 -0.19 -20.59 11.06
N SER A 169 -0.39 -21.89 10.79
CA SER A 169 0.24 -22.59 9.66
C SER A 169 -0.24 -22.10 8.29
N GLU A 170 -1.52 -21.75 8.17
CA GLU A 170 -2.09 -21.18 6.95
C GLU A 170 -1.61 -19.75 6.72
N LEU A 171 -1.56 -18.95 7.78
CA LEU A 171 -1.00 -17.60 7.73
C LEU A 171 0.50 -17.65 7.36
N ALA A 172 1.26 -18.55 8.00
CA ALA A 172 2.68 -18.73 7.71
C ALA A 172 2.98 -19.11 6.25
N ALA A 173 2.10 -19.89 5.62
CA ALA A 173 2.25 -20.29 4.22
C ALA A 173 2.04 -19.13 3.22
N GLN A 174 1.38 -18.05 3.64
CA GLN A 174 1.12 -16.85 2.84
C GLN A 174 2.16 -15.75 3.06
N LEU A 175 2.98 -15.89 4.11
CA LEU A 175 4.00 -14.91 4.49
C LEU A 175 5.34 -15.24 3.82
N ASP A 176 6.16 -14.23 3.60
CA ASP A 176 7.49 -14.36 3.01
C ASP A 176 8.59 -14.50 4.09
N ASP A 177 9.84 -14.48 3.66
CA ASP A 177 11.04 -14.67 4.47
C ASP A 177 11.31 -13.54 5.49
N ARG A 178 10.53 -12.46 5.45
CA ARG A 178 10.51 -11.45 6.52
C ARG A 178 9.94 -11.99 7.82
N PHE A 179 9.19 -13.07 7.78
CA PHE A 179 8.56 -13.66 8.95
C PHE A 179 9.27 -14.94 9.39
N VAL A 180 9.60 -15.01 10.68
CA VAL A 180 10.23 -16.17 11.26
C VAL A 180 9.40 -16.72 12.40
N LYS A 181 9.27 -18.06 12.46
CA LYS A 181 8.63 -18.74 13.58
C LYS A 181 9.60 -18.80 14.75
N THR A 182 9.32 -18.05 15.81
CA THR A 182 10.15 -18.02 17.03
C THR A 182 9.69 -19.03 18.07
N HIS A 183 8.39 -19.32 18.11
CA HIS A 183 7.75 -20.23 19.04
C HIS A 183 6.55 -20.93 18.38
N ARG A 184 6.01 -21.99 19.01
CA ARG A 184 4.78 -22.65 18.51
C ARG A 184 3.60 -21.68 18.34
N ALA A 185 3.59 -20.59 19.14
CA ALA A 185 2.53 -19.61 19.17
C ALA A 185 2.91 -18.25 18.53
N TYR A 186 4.12 -18.09 18.01
CA TYR A 186 4.58 -16.79 17.49
C TYR A 186 5.26 -16.88 16.13
N LEU A 187 4.81 -16.01 15.21
CA LEU A 187 5.49 -15.62 13.97
C LEU A 187 5.88 -14.15 14.08
N VAL A 188 7.12 -13.80 13.84
CA VAL A 188 7.66 -12.45 14.08
C VAL A 188 8.21 -11.89 12.79
N ASN A 189 7.87 -10.64 12.48
CA ASN A 189 8.44 -9.89 11.37
C ASN A 189 9.83 -9.36 11.75
N LEU A 190 10.84 -9.80 11.03
CA LEU A 190 12.25 -9.47 11.27
C LEU A 190 12.55 -7.97 11.14
N GLY A 191 11.79 -7.24 10.31
CA GLY A 191 11.93 -5.79 10.17
C GLY A 191 11.63 -4.99 11.45
N TYR A 192 10.96 -5.60 12.42
CA TYR A 192 10.67 -4.97 13.73
C TYR A 192 11.60 -5.42 14.85
N VAL A 193 12.55 -6.31 14.58
CA VAL A 193 13.42 -6.86 15.62
C VAL A 193 14.57 -5.91 15.90
N SER A 194 14.72 -5.50 17.17
CA SER A 194 15.85 -4.68 17.64
C SER A 194 16.96 -5.50 18.27
N ALA A 195 16.62 -6.62 18.94
CA ALA A 195 17.62 -7.46 19.60
C ALA A 195 17.18 -8.92 19.72
N LEU A 196 18.18 -9.82 19.76
CA LEU A 196 18.00 -11.23 20.09
C LEU A 196 18.97 -11.57 21.23
N ASP A 197 18.45 -11.84 22.42
CA ASP A 197 19.22 -12.26 23.58
C ASP A 197 18.74 -13.61 24.10
N GLY A 198 19.59 -14.61 23.99
CA GLY A 198 19.36 -15.96 24.51
C GLY A 198 18.07 -16.61 23.98
N ALA A 199 17.01 -16.56 24.76
CA ALA A 199 15.69 -17.12 24.44
C ALA A 199 14.60 -16.05 24.28
N GLN A 200 14.97 -14.78 24.16
CA GLN A 200 14.08 -13.65 23.99
C GLN A 200 14.45 -12.84 22.74
N LEU A 201 13.44 -12.39 22.06
CA LEU A 201 13.54 -11.49 20.91
C LEU A 201 12.82 -10.20 21.30
N THR A 202 13.50 -9.05 21.14
CA THR A 202 12.95 -7.72 21.46
C THR A 202 12.62 -6.99 20.16
N LEU A 203 11.44 -6.38 20.11
CA LEU A 203 11.00 -5.52 19.01
C LEU A 203 11.41 -4.06 19.26
N ASN A 204 11.32 -3.22 18.22
CA ASN A 204 11.68 -1.81 18.26
C ASN A 204 10.85 -0.99 19.29
N ASP A 205 9.65 -1.44 19.63
CA ASP A 205 8.77 -0.83 20.63
C ASP A 205 9.00 -1.35 22.06
N GLY A 206 10.01 -2.21 22.26
CA GLY A 206 10.33 -2.83 23.55
C GLY A 206 9.54 -4.10 23.87
N THR A 207 8.61 -4.53 23.01
CA THR A 207 7.89 -5.80 23.17
C THR A 207 8.88 -6.97 23.15
N THR A 208 8.78 -7.89 24.11
CA THR A 208 9.63 -9.07 24.17
C THR A 208 8.84 -10.35 23.86
N LEU A 209 9.37 -11.18 22.99
CA LEU A 209 8.74 -12.41 22.52
C LEU A 209 9.65 -13.62 22.77
N PRO A 210 9.10 -14.80 23.12
CA PRO A 210 9.90 -15.97 23.41
C PRO A 210 10.46 -16.62 22.14
N VAL A 211 11.68 -17.16 22.25
CA VAL A 211 12.30 -18.00 21.23
C VAL A 211 12.49 -19.41 21.80
N ALA A 212 11.80 -20.39 21.22
CA ALA A 212 11.91 -21.78 21.59
C ALA A 212 13.36 -22.30 21.40
N ARG A 213 13.82 -23.22 22.29
CA ARG A 213 15.20 -23.74 22.23
C ARG A 213 15.58 -24.27 20.83
N GLY A 214 14.66 -25.00 20.18
CA GLY A 214 14.89 -25.54 18.83
C GLY A 214 14.85 -24.52 17.71
N GLN A 215 14.38 -23.29 17.96
CA GLN A 215 14.28 -22.23 16.94
C GLN A 215 15.42 -21.21 17.00
N LYS A 216 16.25 -21.21 18.05
CA LYS A 216 17.28 -20.18 18.24
C LYS A 216 18.23 -20.03 17.04
N GLN A 217 18.72 -21.14 16.50
CA GLN A 217 19.65 -21.11 15.37
C GLN A 217 18.96 -20.61 14.09
N ALA A 218 17.74 -21.08 13.81
CA ALA A 218 16.96 -20.65 12.65
C ALA A 218 16.63 -19.15 12.72
N VAL A 219 16.17 -18.66 13.87
CA VAL A 219 15.87 -17.24 14.11
C VAL A 219 17.12 -16.38 13.92
N ARG A 220 18.26 -16.80 14.48
CA ARG A 220 19.54 -16.09 14.31
C ARG A 220 19.97 -16.02 12.83
N GLN A 221 19.86 -17.13 12.10
CA GLN A 221 20.22 -17.18 10.69
C GLN A 221 19.29 -16.30 9.85
N ALA A 222 17.98 -16.38 10.08
CA ALA A 222 16.99 -15.55 9.39
C ALA A 222 17.24 -14.05 9.64
N LEU A 223 17.53 -13.67 10.89
CA LEU A 223 17.85 -12.29 11.26
C LEU A 223 19.10 -11.78 10.53
N LEU A 224 20.17 -12.58 10.51
CA LEU A 224 21.40 -12.21 9.81
C LEU A 224 21.20 -12.12 8.28
N ALA A 225 20.41 -13.00 7.71
CA ALA A 225 20.09 -12.97 6.28
C ALA A 225 19.29 -11.74 5.91
N HIS A 226 18.25 -11.41 6.72
CA HIS A 226 17.40 -10.25 6.53
C HIS A 226 18.19 -8.94 6.50
N TYR A 227 19.08 -8.72 7.48
CA TYR A 227 19.87 -7.49 7.56
C TYR A 227 21.06 -7.44 6.57
N ARG A 228 21.57 -8.59 6.09
CA ARG A 228 22.55 -8.61 5.00
C ARG A 228 21.91 -8.25 3.66
N GLY A 229 20.68 -8.66 3.40
CA GLY A 229 19.93 -8.27 2.21
C GLY A 229 19.72 -6.77 2.12
N LEU A 230 19.41 -6.10 3.23
CA LEU A 230 19.20 -4.65 3.29
C LEU A 230 20.47 -3.81 3.12
N ALA A 231 21.66 -4.40 3.28
CA ALA A 231 22.94 -3.68 3.13
C ALA A 231 23.44 -3.63 1.66
N HIS A 232 22.71 -4.26 0.73
CA HIS A 232 23.06 -4.36 -0.69
C HIS A 232 22.02 -3.72 -1.63
N GLU A 233 20.96 -3.07 -1.11
CA GLU A 233 20.01 -2.20 -1.83
C GLU A 233 20.34 -0.72 -1.56
#